data_beb309694aeb5cfaf5368d256ffeec9f
#
_entry.id   beb309694aeb5cfaf5368d256ffeec9f
#
_cell.length_a   1.000
_cell.length_b   1.000
_cell.length_c   1.000
_cell.angle_alpha   90.00
_cell.angle_beta   90.00
_cell.angle_gamma   90.00
#
_symmetry.space_group_name_H-M   'P 1'
#
loop_
_entity.id
_entity.type
_entity.pdbx_description
1 polymer ?
#
loop_
_entity_poly.entity_id
_entity_poly.type
_entity_poly.pdbx_seq_one_letter_code
_entity_poly.pdbx_strand_id
1 'polypeptide(L)'
;LQGHFTPRMFRELNLYSTKAIKDKAGIIADNMLSTVGSGVYIWYSQPRSGKTILAMFIYVEMMKRAYIHNTSRNFIFTSMADLLDKESKHRDWVLSTPIEIASQIPLLVLDDFGVEKGIFNPANYEKIYKLINTRYEYLRPTIFTSNVSVEGLSEMMDDARIPSRIGRMCSQIIKYHYNNE
;
A
#
# COMPACT_ATOMS: atom_id res chain seq x y z
N LEU A 1 8.81 14.51 -3.77
CA LEU A 1 9.15 13.19 -3.18
C LEU A 1 9.78 13.28 -1.78
N GLN A 2 10.40 14.41 -1.42
CA GLN A 2 10.92 14.61 -0.07
C GLN A 2 9.76 14.59 0.93
N GLY A 3 9.85 13.74 1.97
CA GLY A 3 8.80 13.51 2.96
C GLY A 3 7.93 12.26 2.74
N HIS A 4 7.99 11.64 1.56
CA HIS A 4 7.26 10.40 1.27
C HIS A 4 8.15 9.16 1.39
N PHE A 5 9.46 9.31 1.17
CA PHE A 5 10.43 8.22 1.21
C PHE A 5 11.59 8.53 2.17
N THR A 6 12.08 7.50 2.83
CA THR A 6 13.30 7.61 3.63
C THR A 6 14.54 7.75 2.72
N PRO A 7 15.69 8.27 3.22
CA PRO A 7 16.93 8.31 2.46
C PRO A 7 17.36 6.95 1.90
N ARG A 8 17.10 5.87 2.64
CA ARG A 8 17.33 4.49 2.19
C ARG A 8 16.49 4.16 0.96
N MET A 9 15.20 4.46 0.99
CA MET A 9 14.26 4.21 -0.11
C MET A 9 14.69 4.97 -1.37
N PHE A 10 15.13 6.23 -1.26
CA PHE A 10 15.68 6.98 -2.39
C PHE A 10 16.90 6.31 -3.01
N ARG A 11 17.81 5.80 -2.19
CA ARG A 11 18.98 5.06 -2.68
C ARG A 11 18.56 3.80 -3.42
N GLU A 12 17.60 3.05 -2.88
CA GLU A 12 17.08 1.83 -3.50
C GLU A 12 16.38 2.14 -4.84
N LEU A 13 15.56 3.19 -4.92
CA LEU A 13 14.97 3.63 -6.19
C LEU A 13 16.02 3.86 -7.30
N ASN A 14 17.14 4.47 -6.95
CA ASN A 14 18.21 4.71 -7.91
C ASN A 14 18.93 3.42 -8.31
N LEU A 15 19.24 2.54 -7.35
CA LEU A 15 19.95 1.28 -7.59
C LEU A 15 19.16 0.31 -8.47
N TYR A 16 17.84 0.22 -8.26
CA TYR A 16 16.96 -0.71 -8.98
C TYR A 16 16.20 -0.07 -10.14
N SER A 17 16.63 1.10 -10.59
CA SER A 17 15.99 1.89 -11.65
C SER A 17 16.24 1.30 -13.05
N THR A 18 15.84 0.06 -13.28
CA THR A 18 15.90 -0.56 -14.60
C THR A 18 14.70 -0.15 -15.46
N LYS A 19 14.86 -0.24 -16.80
CA LYS A 19 13.76 0.00 -17.73
C LYS A 19 12.59 -0.95 -17.45
N ALA A 20 12.87 -2.23 -17.23
CA ALA A 20 11.85 -3.26 -17.02
C ALA A 20 10.94 -2.95 -15.79
N ILE A 21 11.50 -2.53 -14.66
CA ILE A 21 10.68 -2.20 -13.48
C ILE A 21 9.86 -0.92 -13.70
N LYS A 22 10.39 0.07 -14.41
CA LYS A 22 9.68 1.31 -14.76
C LYS A 22 8.52 1.04 -15.71
N ASP A 23 8.74 0.25 -16.76
CA ASP A 23 7.71 -0.13 -17.72
C ASP A 23 6.59 -0.92 -17.02
N LYS A 24 6.95 -1.88 -16.18
CA LYS A 24 6.00 -2.66 -15.38
C LYS A 24 5.18 -1.76 -14.43
N ALA A 25 5.85 -0.86 -13.73
CA ALA A 25 5.18 0.08 -12.82
C ALA A 25 4.24 1.03 -13.58
N GLY A 26 4.64 1.48 -14.78
CA GLY A 26 3.82 2.30 -15.66
C GLY A 26 2.54 1.58 -16.08
N ILE A 27 2.64 0.34 -16.56
CA ILE A 27 1.48 -0.49 -16.95
C ILE A 27 0.52 -0.69 -15.76
N ILE A 28 1.06 -0.99 -14.57
CA ILE A 28 0.23 -1.18 -13.37
C ILE A 28 -0.49 0.12 -13.01
N ALA A 29 0.21 1.26 -13.05
CA ALA A 29 -0.38 2.56 -12.76
C ALA A 29 -1.49 2.94 -13.76
N ASP A 30 -1.30 2.66 -15.06
CA ASP A 30 -2.32 2.88 -16.08
C ASP A 30 -3.57 2.02 -15.84
N ASN A 31 -3.39 0.75 -15.48
CA ASN A 31 -4.48 -0.15 -15.11
C ASN A 31 -5.23 0.32 -13.85
N MET A 32 -4.52 0.86 -12.84
CA MET A 32 -5.15 1.44 -11.66
C MET A 32 -5.99 2.68 -11.99
N LEU A 33 -5.58 3.48 -12.97
CA LEU A 33 -6.30 4.69 -13.39
C LEU A 33 -7.48 4.37 -14.31
N SER A 34 -7.40 3.31 -15.10
CA SER A 34 -8.48 2.89 -16.01
C SER A 34 -9.66 2.26 -15.29
N THR A 35 -9.47 1.77 -14.07
CA THR A 35 -10.52 1.13 -13.26
C THR A 35 -10.73 1.93 -11.97
N VAL A 36 -11.90 2.50 -11.80
CA VAL A 36 -12.24 3.32 -10.61
C VAL A 36 -12.05 2.51 -9.34
N GLY A 37 -11.28 3.07 -8.41
CA GLY A 37 -11.02 2.46 -7.10
C GLY A 37 -10.10 1.25 -7.10
N SER A 38 -9.47 0.97 -8.25
CA SER A 38 -8.58 -0.19 -8.39
C SER A 38 -7.32 -0.07 -7.54
N GLY A 39 -7.09 -1.06 -6.68
CA GLY A 39 -5.85 -1.26 -5.93
C GLY A 39 -4.96 -2.34 -6.55
N VAL A 40 -3.81 -2.54 -5.95
CA VAL A 40 -2.84 -3.59 -6.32
C VAL A 40 -2.35 -4.29 -5.07
N TYR A 41 -2.34 -5.62 -5.11
CA TYR A 41 -1.74 -6.45 -4.07
C TYR A 41 -0.50 -7.15 -4.62
N ILE A 42 0.67 -6.80 -4.09
CA ILE A 42 1.98 -7.32 -4.50
C ILE A 42 2.50 -8.23 -3.39
N TRP A 43 2.68 -9.52 -3.68
CA TRP A 43 3.12 -10.45 -2.67
C TRP A 43 4.20 -11.43 -3.14
N TYR A 44 4.99 -11.89 -2.19
CA TYR A 44 5.93 -13.01 -2.35
C TYR A 44 6.39 -13.49 -0.98
N SER A 45 6.46 -14.81 -0.80
CA SER A 45 6.73 -15.44 0.50
C SER A 45 8.10 -15.13 1.09
N GLN A 46 9.07 -14.79 0.25
CA GLN A 46 10.42 -14.46 0.71
C GLN A 46 10.59 -12.94 0.87
N PRO A 47 11.29 -12.48 1.94
CA PRO A 47 11.71 -11.10 2.06
C PRO A 47 12.72 -10.73 0.96
N ARG A 48 12.96 -9.44 0.75
CA ARG A 48 13.92 -8.91 -0.24
C ARG A 48 13.62 -9.31 -1.69
N SER A 49 12.39 -9.66 -2.01
CA SER A 49 11.97 -10.01 -3.37
C SER A 49 11.69 -8.79 -4.28
N GLY A 50 11.90 -7.57 -3.79
CA GLY A 50 11.69 -6.34 -4.56
C GLY A 50 10.26 -5.78 -4.55
N LYS A 51 9.34 -6.33 -3.76
CA LYS A 51 7.94 -5.87 -3.65
C LYS A 51 7.83 -4.37 -3.33
N THR A 52 8.50 -3.94 -2.25
CA THR A 52 8.55 -2.54 -1.83
C THR A 52 9.08 -1.64 -2.95
N ILE A 53 10.11 -2.09 -3.66
CA ILE A 53 10.71 -1.33 -4.78
C ILE A 53 9.70 -1.18 -5.92
N LEU A 54 9.01 -2.24 -6.31
CA LEU A 54 7.95 -2.14 -7.32
C LEU A 54 6.83 -1.19 -6.86
N ALA A 55 6.38 -1.29 -5.61
CA ALA A 55 5.38 -0.38 -5.05
C ALA A 55 5.83 1.09 -5.07
N MET A 56 7.12 1.36 -4.78
CA MET A 56 7.71 2.69 -4.87
C MET A 56 7.69 3.24 -6.30
N PHE A 57 8.03 2.42 -7.30
CA PHE A 57 7.95 2.84 -8.70
C PHE A 57 6.51 3.11 -9.15
N ILE A 58 5.55 2.25 -8.77
CA ILE A 58 4.11 2.50 -9.04
C ILE A 58 3.67 3.81 -8.39
N TYR A 59 4.04 4.04 -7.14
CA TYR A 59 3.75 5.29 -6.43
C TYR A 59 4.29 6.51 -7.16
N VAL A 60 5.53 6.48 -7.63
CA VAL A 60 6.15 7.56 -8.41
C VAL A 60 5.40 7.78 -9.72
N GLU A 61 5.02 6.72 -10.43
CA GLU A 61 4.24 6.80 -11.65
C GLU A 61 2.85 7.41 -11.43
N MET A 62 2.18 7.04 -10.35
CA MET A 62 0.89 7.63 -9.94
C MET A 62 1.03 9.11 -9.61
N MET A 63 2.11 9.51 -8.90
CA MET A 63 2.39 10.93 -8.63
C MET A 63 2.62 11.74 -9.90
N LYS A 64 3.36 11.22 -10.87
CA LYS A 64 3.58 11.88 -12.16
C LYS A 64 2.25 12.14 -12.88
N ARG A 65 1.37 11.15 -12.93
CA ARG A 65 0.05 11.26 -13.57
C ARG A 65 -0.86 12.24 -12.84
N ALA A 66 -0.88 12.21 -11.51
CA ALA A 66 -1.62 13.17 -10.70
C ALA A 66 -1.12 14.62 -10.92
N TYR A 67 0.21 14.79 -11.10
CA TYR A 67 0.78 16.11 -11.41
C TYR A 67 0.31 16.63 -12.78
N ILE A 68 0.35 15.77 -13.80
CA ILE A 68 -0.07 16.13 -15.16
C ILE A 68 -1.55 16.56 -15.18
N HIS A 69 -2.39 15.87 -14.41
CA HIS A 69 -3.84 16.14 -14.35
C HIS A 69 -4.23 17.19 -13.30
N ASN A 70 -3.26 17.85 -12.66
CA ASN A 70 -3.47 18.86 -11.62
C ASN A 70 -4.42 18.41 -10.49
N THR A 71 -4.37 17.12 -10.14
CA THR A 71 -5.19 16.53 -9.07
C THR A 71 -4.48 16.60 -7.72
N SER A 72 -5.22 16.35 -6.63
CA SER A 72 -4.67 16.33 -5.26
C SER A 72 -3.48 15.37 -5.14
N ARG A 73 -2.41 15.83 -4.46
CA ARG A 73 -1.14 15.11 -4.31
C ARG A 73 -0.95 14.53 -2.91
N ASN A 74 -2.00 14.46 -2.12
CA ASN A 74 -1.93 13.90 -0.77
C ASN A 74 -1.88 12.37 -0.84
N PHE A 75 -0.71 11.84 -1.21
CA PHE A 75 -0.42 10.41 -1.24
C PHE A 75 0.43 10.04 -0.03
N ILE A 76 0.16 8.87 0.55
CA ILE A 76 0.94 8.36 1.69
C ILE A 76 1.57 7.01 1.31
N PHE A 77 2.85 6.88 1.64
CA PHE A 77 3.60 5.62 1.63
C PHE A 77 4.02 5.33 3.07
N THR A 78 3.52 4.25 3.67
CA THR A 78 3.77 3.89 5.07
C THR A 78 3.67 2.38 5.27
N SER A 79 4.28 1.85 6.32
CA SER A 79 3.94 0.51 6.79
C SER A 79 2.69 0.53 7.68
N MET A 80 2.05 -0.63 7.85
CA MET A 80 0.91 -0.72 8.76
C MET A 80 1.34 -0.48 10.21
N ALA A 81 2.52 -0.96 10.59
CA ALA A 81 3.10 -0.74 11.92
C ALA A 81 3.34 0.73 12.22
N ASP A 82 3.98 1.46 11.30
CA ASP A 82 4.22 2.91 11.47
C ASP A 82 2.92 3.70 11.58
N LEU A 83 1.90 3.29 10.82
CA LEU A 83 0.59 3.94 10.88
C LEU A 83 -0.10 3.72 12.23
N LEU A 84 -0.06 2.49 12.75
CA LEU A 84 -0.61 2.16 14.07
C LEU A 84 0.18 2.80 15.22
N ASP A 85 1.50 2.89 15.10
CA ASP A 85 2.34 3.60 16.08
C ASP A 85 1.99 5.09 16.14
N LYS A 86 1.83 5.74 14.99
CA LYS A 86 1.39 7.14 14.91
C LYS A 86 -0.03 7.31 15.47
N GLU A 87 -0.93 6.36 15.19
CA GLU A 87 -2.29 6.35 15.75
C GLU A 87 -2.29 6.25 17.26
N SER A 88 -1.42 5.40 17.84
CA SER A 88 -1.30 5.23 19.30
C SER A 88 -0.75 6.46 20.02
N LYS A 89 0.03 7.28 19.32
CA LYS A 89 0.64 8.54 19.82
C LYS A 89 -0.21 9.77 19.49
N HIS A 90 -1.34 9.57 18.79
CA HIS A 90 -2.23 10.66 18.44
C HIS A 90 -2.83 11.30 19.69
N ARG A 91 -2.98 12.62 19.69
CA ARG A 91 -3.55 13.39 20.79
C ARG A 91 -4.92 13.93 20.41
N ASP A 92 -5.89 13.81 21.32
CA ASP A 92 -7.31 14.12 21.09
C ASP A 92 -7.61 15.54 20.59
N TRP A 93 -6.68 16.48 20.77
CA TRP A 93 -6.85 17.86 20.29
C TRP A 93 -6.52 18.07 18.80
N VAL A 94 -6.05 17.05 18.12
CA VAL A 94 -5.84 17.07 16.65
C VAL A 94 -7.09 16.58 15.95
N LEU A 95 -7.60 17.35 14.99
CA LEU A 95 -8.90 17.13 14.33
C LEU A 95 -9.08 15.78 13.62
N SER A 96 -7.99 15.17 13.13
CA SER A 96 -8.07 13.89 12.41
C SER A 96 -6.95 12.96 12.81
N THR A 97 -7.28 11.70 13.07
CA THR A 97 -6.30 10.68 13.40
C THR A 97 -5.50 10.23 12.18
N PRO A 98 -4.28 9.68 12.35
CA PRO A 98 -3.49 9.11 11.25
C PRO A 98 -4.28 8.08 10.41
N ILE A 99 -5.08 7.24 11.03
CA ILE A 99 -5.96 6.27 10.35
C ILE A 99 -7.07 6.97 9.56
N GLU A 100 -7.70 8.00 10.10
CA GLU A 100 -8.70 8.78 9.39
C GLU A 100 -8.10 9.49 8.18
N ILE A 101 -6.93 10.10 8.32
CA ILE A 101 -6.20 10.71 7.20
C ILE A 101 -5.89 9.65 6.13
N ALA A 102 -5.27 8.54 6.52
CA ALA A 102 -4.93 7.45 5.60
C ALA A 102 -6.17 6.83 4.92
N SER A 103 -7.31 6.79 5.61
CA SER A 103 -8.56 6.29 5.03
C SER A 103 -9.13 7.22 3.97
N GLN A 104 -8.79 8.53 3.97
CA GLN A 104 -9.40 9.55 3.11
C GLN A 104 -8.53 10.00 1.93
N ILE A 105 -7.22 9.79 1.97
CA ILE A 105 -6.31 10.25 0.91
C ILE A 105 -6.55 9.52 -0.43
N PRO A 106 -6.26 10.17 -1.57
CA PRO A 106 -6.46 9.60 -2.90
C PRO A 106 -5.69 8.31 -3.16
N LEU A 107 -4.43 8.21 -2.72
CA LEU A 107 -3.61 7.01 -2.86
C LEU A 107 -2.89 6.69 -1.55
N LEU A 108 -3.02 5.44 -1.10
CA LEU A 108 -2.31 4.88 0.04
C LEU A 108 -1.43 3.70 -0.40
N VAL A 109 -0.18 3.67 0.02
CA VAL A 109 0.66 2.47 -0.02
C VAL A 109 0.84 1.95 1.39
N LEU A 110 0.43 0.71 1.62
CA LEU A 110 0.66 -0.05 2.85
C LEU A 110 1.74 -1.11 2.59
N ASP A 111 2.95 -0.75 2.98
CA ASP A 111 4.12 -1.64 2.84
C ASP A 111 4.17 -2.65 3.97
N ASP A 112 4.65 -3.87 3.66
CA ASP A 112 4.80 -4.99 4.59
C ASP A 112 3.51 -5.38 5.34
N PHE A 113 2.36 -5.29 4.67
CA PHE A 113 1.06 -5.62 5.26
C PHE A 113 0.97 -7.09 5.66
N GLY A 114 0.65 -7.36 6.92
CA GLY A 114 0.51 -8.73 7.45
C GLY A 114 1.83 -9.43 7.80
N VAL A 115 2.97 -8.71 7.78
CA VAL A 115 4.28 -9.32 8.07
C VAL A 115 4.56 -9.41 9.57
N GLU A 116 4.08 -8.46 10.36
CA GLU A 116 4.38 -8.39 11.79
C GLU A 116 3.45 -9.28 12.61
N LYS A 117 4.06 -10.20 13.37
CA LYS A 117 3.32 -11.04 14.32
C LYS A 117 2.65 -10.16 15.37
N GLY A 118 1.35 -10.39 15.60
CA GLY A 118 0.58 -9.67 16.61
C GLY A 118 0.03 -8.32 16.18
N ILE A 119 0.27 -7.88 14.94
CA ILE A 119 -0.33 -6.64 14.44
C ILE A 119 -1.87 -6.70 14.43
N PHE A 120 -2.43 -7.89 14.24
CA PHE A 120 -3.88 -8.15 14.21
C PHE A 120 -4.46 -8.54 15.58
N ASN A 121 -3.92 -7.98 16.68
CA ASN A 121 -4.60 -8.08 17.96
C ASN A 121 -5.98 -7.36 17.90
N PRO A 122 -6.94 -7.66 18.78
CA PRO A 122 -8.31 -7.13 18.68
C PRO A 122 -8.38 -5.60 18.54
N ALA A 123 -7.55 -4.86 19.28
CA ALA A 123 -7.57 -3.39 19.26
C ALA A 123 -7.06 -2.83 17.92
N ASN A 124 -6.03 -3.42 17.36
CA ASN A 124 -5.50 -3.04 16.05
C ASN A 124 -6.39 -3.53 14.91
N TYR A 125 -6.98 -4.72 15.06
CA TYR A 125 -7.87 -5.29 14.05
C TYR A 125 -9.00 -4.33 13.68
N GLU A 126 -9.70 -3.76 14.66
CA GLU A 126 -10.79 -2.82 14.41
C GLU A 126 -10.32 -1.55 13.68
N LYS A 127 -9.14 -1.05 14.02
CA LYS A 127 -8.53 0.11 13.33
C LYS A 127 -8.18 -0.22 11.89
N ILE A 128 -7.55 -1.37 11.65
CA ILE A 128 -7.18 -1.85 10.31
C ILE A 128 -8.45 -2.10 9.49
N TYR A 129 -9.46 -2.74 10.09
CA TYR A 129 -10.74 -2.97 9.43
C TYR A 129 -11.42 -1.66 9.02
N LYS A 130 -11.48 -0.66 9.93
CA LYS A 130 -12.04 0.67 9.63
C LYS A 130 -11.32 1.31 8.45
N LEU A 131 -9.98 1.28 8.42
CA LEU A 131 -9.16 1.80 7.33
C LEU A 131 -9.50 1.13 6.00
N ILE A 132 -9.38 -0.20 5.94
CA ILE A 132 -9.58 -0.98 4.72
C ILE A 132 -11.03 -0.88 4.24
N ASN A 133 -12.01 -1.00 5.13
CA ASN A 133 -13.42 -0.88 4.80
C ASN A 133 -13.76 0.51 4.23
N THR A 134 -13.29 1.58 4.86
CA THR A 134 -13.52 2.94 4.35
C THR A 134 -12.94 3.10 2.95
N ARG A 135 -11.73 2.62 2.70
CA ARG A 135 -11.10 2.72 1.38
C ARG A 135 -11.84 1.87 0.34
N TYR A 136 -12.29 0.69 0.71
CA TYR A 136 -13.11 -0.18 -0.14
C TYR A 136 -14.45 0.49 -0.52
N GLU A 137 -15.21 0.98 0.45
CA GLU A 137 -16.52 1.62 0.23
C GLU A 137 -16.43 2.89 -0.65
N TYR A 138 -15.39 3.68 -0.47
CA TYR A 138 -15.19 4.93 -1.21
C TYR A 138 -14.31 4.77 -2.45
N LEU A 139 -14.06 3.53 -2.89
CA LEU A 139 -13.28 3.22 -4.11
C LEU A 139 -11.93 3.95 -4.15
N ARG A 140 -11.19 3.94 -3.04
CA ARG A 140 -9.89 4.63 -2.94
C ARG A 140 -8.74 3.69 -3.25
N PRO A 141 -7.95 3.95 -4.31
CA PRO A 141 -6.83 3.11 -4.72
C PRO A 141 -5.85 2.86 -3.59
N THR A 142 -5.50 1.58 -3.38
CA THR A 142 -4.55 1.17 -2.36
C THR A 142 -3.56 0.18 -2.95
N ILE A 143 -2.28 0.39 -2.68
CA ILE A 143 -1.20 -0.53 -3.03
C ILE A 143 -0.76 -1.24 -1.76
N PHE A 144 -0.80 -2.57 -1.78
CA PHE A 144 -0.29 -3.40 -0.69
C PHE A 144 0.97 -4.12 -1.13
N THR A 145 1.95 -4.21 -0.24
CA THR A 145 2.99 -5.24 -0.35
C THR A 145 2.89 -6.20 0.82
N SER A 146 3.15 -7.48 0.60
CA SER A 146 3.02 -8.50 1.63
C SER A 146 3.96 -9.69 1.41
N ASN A 147 4.26 -10.42 2.47
CA ASN A 147 4.94 -11.72 2.39
C ASN A 147 3.95 -12.89 2.29
N VAL A 148 2.64 -12.62 2.40
CA VAL A 148 1.60 -13.64 2.30
C VAL A 148 0.62 -13.30 1.18
N SER A 149 -0.02 -14.32 0.60
CA SER A 149 -1.11 -14.12 -0.35
C SER A 149 -2.37 -13.60 0.36
N VAL A 150 -3.38 -13.19 -0.40
CA VAL A 150 -4.67 -12.77 0.19
C VAL A 150 -5.33 -13.92 0.95
N GLU A 151 -5.22 -15.14 0.44
CA GLU A 151 -5.69 -16.35 1.11
C GLU A 151 -4.92 -16.60 2.41
N GLY A 152 -3.59 -16.47 2.38
CA GLY A 152 -2.75 -16.60 3.58
C GLY A 152 -3.05 -15.54 4.65
N LEU A 153 -3.51 -14.35 4.25
CA LEU A 153 -4.02 -13.36 5.22
C LEU A 153 -5.27 -13.85 5.93
N SER A 154 -6.21 -14.52 5.24
CA SER A 154 -7.42 -15.08 5.85
C SER A 154 -7.09 -16.15 6.89
N GLU A 155 -6.15 -17.02 6.59
CA GLU A 155 -5.70 -18.05 7.52
C GLU A 155 -5.01 -17.45 8.75
N MET A 156 -4.19 -16.41 8.54
CA MET A 156 -3.43 -15.77 9.61
C MET A 156 -4.30 -14.92 10.55
N MET A 157 -5.38 -14.31 10.04
CA MET A 157 -6.25 -13.43 10.82
C MET A 157 -7.38 -14.17 11.53
N ASP A 158 -7.65 -15.42 11.17
CA ASP A 158 -8.86 -16.17 11.56
C ASP A 158 -10.15 -15.37 11.27
N ASP A 159 -10.11 -14.49 10.27
CA ASP A 159 -11.19 -13.60 9.86
C ASP A 159 -11.05 -13.22 8.39
N ALA A 160 -12.10 -13.44 7.62
CA ALA A 160 -12.10 -13.19 6.18
C ALA A 160 -12.52 -11.75 5.79
N ARG A 161 -12.97 -10.91 6.72
CA ARG A 161 -13.52 -9.58 6.41
C ARG A 161 -12.49 -8.65 5.74
N ILE A 162 -11.29 -8.54 6.31
CA ILE A 162 -10.21 -7.71 5.73
C ILE A 162 -9.69 -8.31 4.42
N PRO A 163 -9.27 -9.60 4.37
CA PRO A 163 -8.81 -10.22 3.13
C PRO A 163 -9.83 -10.18 2.00
N SER A 164 -11.11 -10.40 2.28
CA SER A 164 -12.19 -10.32 1.29
C SER A 164 -12.29 -8.92 0.66
N ARG A 165 -12.17 -7.86 1.44
CA ARG A 165 -12.15 -6.48 0.93
C ARG A 165 -10.91 -6.20 0.09
N ILE A 166 -9.74 -6.62 0.57
CA ILE A 166 -8.48 -6.49 -0.19
C ILE A 166 -8.60 -7.19 -1.55
N GLY A 167 -9.09 -8.43 -1.57
CA GLY A 167 -9.27 -9.17 -2.82
C GLY A 167 -10.25 -8.50 -3.80
N ARG A 168 -11.30 -7.85 -3.29
CA ARG A 168 -12.29 -7.14 -4.12
C ARG A 168 -11.82 -5.76 -4.59
N MET A 169 -11.06 -5.04 -3.78
CA MET A 169 -10.58 -3.70 -4.15
C MET A 169 -9.31 -3.74 -5.01
N CYS A 170 -8.58 -4.87 -5.06
CA CYS A 170 -7.39 -5.01 -5.88
C CYS A 170 -7.74 -5.69 -7.21
N SER A 171 -7.72 -4.92 -8.30
CA SER A 171 -7.90 -5.48 -9.66
C SER A 171 -6.69 -6.27 -10.13
N GLN A 172 -5.54 -6.11 -9.47
CA GLN A 172 -4.29 -6.79 -9.78
C GLN A 172 -3.72 -7.43 -8.52
N ILE A 173 -3.60 -8.77 -8.52
CA ILE A 173 -2.90 -9.53 -7.48
C ILE A 173 -1.65 -10.11 -8.12
N ILE A 174 -0.48 -9.60 -7.71
CA ILE A 174 0.80 -9.85 -8.37
C ILE A 174 1.70 -10.65 -7.42
N LYS A 175 2.03 -11.88 -7.79
CA LYS A 175 3.14 -12.60 -7.18
C LYS A 175 4.44 -12.09 -7.81
N TYR A 176 5.25 -11.36 -7.04
CA TYR A 176 6.39 -10.62 -7.57
C TYR A 176 7.71 -11.01 -6.92
N HIS A 177 8.64 -11.44 -7.76
CA HIS A 177 10.04 -11.63 -7.41
C HIS A 177 10.89 -10.86 -8.42
N TYR A 178 11.79 -10.04 -7.91
CA TYR A 178 12.77 -9.34 -8.74
C TYR A 178 13.90 -10.32 -9.10
N ASN A 179 13.97 -10.69 -10.37
CA ASN A 179 15.13 -11.42 -10.91
C ASN A 179 16.10 -10.39 -11.48
N ASN A 180 17.34 -10.41 -11.01
CA ASN A 180 18.45 -9.72 -11.66
C ASN A 180 18.79 -10.49 -12.96
N GLU A 181 18.02 -10.30 -14.04
CA GLU A 181 18.43 -10.64 -15.41
C GLU A 181 18.80 -9.38 -16.17
#